data_c6d3c63031afb2ad7fc61c5ffa432edd
#
_entry.id   c6d3c63031afb2ad7fc61c5ffa432edd
#
_cell.length_a   1.000
_cell.length_b   1.000
_cell.length_c   1.000
_cell.angle_alpha   90.00
_cell.angle_beta   90.00
_cell.angle_gamma   90.00
#
_symmetry.space_group_name_H-M   'P 1'
#
loop_
_entity.id
_entity.type
_entity.pdbx_description
1 polymer ?
#
loop_
_entity_poly.entity_id
_entity_poly.type
_entity_poly.pdbx_seq_one_letter_code
_entity_poly.pdbx_strand_id
1 'polypeptide(L)'
;MTDTLMTPPATPTAEPRTPILALDDVTKAYGTHVALSHMTLSVYAGEVTCVLGDNGAGKSTLIKTLSGLHKPTEGRVLIDGETVALKSPKDAIARGISTVFQDLAVVPDMPVWRNFYLGHEVVRGPNWLGMVAPLDAEHMKRTTDSALKSMGIDLPDVTVPISTLSGGQRQVVAIARAVHFGARAIILDEPTAALGVKQSGMVLRFVQQAKERGLGVILITHNPHHAYLVGDHFVLLGHGRMQLDAGRQDITFEQLTAQMA
;
A
#
# COMPACT_ATOMS: atom_id res chain seq x y z
N MET A 1 -36.77 50.90 3.03
CA MET A 1 -36.63 49.47 2.63
C MET A 1 -35.15 49.16 2.55
N THR A 2 -34.59 48.63 3.60
CA THR A 2 -33.17 48.31 3.71
C THR A 2 -32.98 46.83 3.37
N ASP A 3 -32.34 46.58 2.24
CA ASP A 3 -32.04 45.27 1.72
C ASP A 3 -30.85 44.68 2.51
N THR A 4 -31.15 43.72 3.38
CA THR A 4 -30.13 43.03 4.17
C THR A 4 -29.54 41.91 3.32
N LEU A 5 -28.38 42.16 2.73
CA LEU A 5 -27.58 41.14 2.03
C LEU A 5 -27.19 40.03 3.03
N MET A 6 -27.84 38.89 2.92
CA MET A 6 -27.45 37.67 3.64
C MET A 6 -26.12 37.17 3.07
N THR A 7 -25.08 37.24 3.90
CA THR A 7 -23.80 36.58 3.64
C THR A 7 -24.03 35.06 3.62
N PRO A 8 -23.59 34.34 2.58
CA PRO A 8 -23.70 32.87 2.57
C PRO A 8 -22.89 32.28 3.73
N PRO A 9 -23.34 31.17 4.36
CA PRO A 9 -22.63 30.52 5.43
C PRO A 9 -21.26 30.04 4.92
N ALA A 10 -20.21 30.33 5.70
CA ALA A 10 -18.87 29.86 5.45
C ALA A 10 -18.87 28.33 5.38
N THR A 11 -18.35 27.77 4.30
CA THR A 11 -18.10 26.32 4.17
C THR A 11 -17.22 25.88 5.35
N PRO A 12 -17.59 24.85 6.11
CA PRO A 12 -16.77 24.37 7.20
C PRO A 12 -15.39 23.98 6.67
N THR A 13 -14.35 24.67 7.08
CA THR A 13 -12.96 24.28 6.87
C THR A 13 -12.77 22.97 7.58
N ALA A 14 -12.60 21.87 6.81
CA ALA A 14 -12.23 20.58 7.37
C ALA A 14 -10.96 20.74 8.20
N GLU A 15 -10.96 20.21 9.43
CA GLU A 15 -9.76 20.18 10.25
C GLU A 15 -8.60 19.55 9.48
N PRO A 16 -7.36 20.08 9.60
CA PRO A 16 -6.23 19.55 8.88
C PRO A 16 -5.97 18.10 9.34
N ARG A 17 -6.24 17.14 8.42
CA ARG A 17 -6.00 15.71 8.67
C ARG A 17 -4.49 15.46 8.68
N THR A 18 -3.98 14.75 9.70
CA THR A 18 -2.58 14.34 9.73
C THR A 18 -2.37 13.12 8.83
N PRO A 19 -1.43 13.15 7.87
CA PRO A 19 -1.13 12.00 7.04
C PRO A 19 -0.46 10.88 7.85
N ILE A 20 -0.85 9.62 7.60
CA ILE A 20 -0.18 8.45 8.20
C ILE A 20 1.26 8.32 7.69
N LEU A 21 1.45 8.61 6.40
CA LEU A 21 2.75 8.54 5.72
C LEU A 21 2.84 9.71 4.76
N ALA A 22 3.97 10.41 4.76
CA ALA A 22 4.19 11.49 3.80
C ALA A 22 5.67 11.60 3.37
N LEU A 23 5.88 12.16 2.21
CA LEU A 23 7.15 12.68 1.75
C LEU A 23 7.06 14.20 1.73
N ASP A 24 8.09 14.86 2.24
CA ASP A 24 8.22 16.31 2.26
C ASP A 24 9.50 16.70 1.52
N ASP A 25 9.31 17.23 0.30
CA ASP A 25 10.35 17.70 -0.61
C ASP A 25 11.49 16.68 -0.86
N VAL A 26 11.12 15.42 -1.06
CA VAL A 26 12.08 14.33 -1.19
C VAL A 26 12.75 14.30 -2.56
N THR A 27 14.08 14.36 -2.55
CA THR A 27 14.95 14.08 -3.70
C THR A 27 15.71 12.78 -3.46
N LYS A 28 15.79 11.92 -4.48
CA LYS A 28 16.63 10.72 -4.48
C LYS A 28 17.51 10.64 -5.70
N ALA A 29 18.82 10.70 -5.45
CA ALA A 29 19.84 10.56 -6.47
C ALA A 29 20.66 9.27 -6.31
N TYR A 30 21.11 8.71 -7.41
CA TYR A 30 22.06 7.61 -7.53
C TYR A 30 23.26 8.08 -8.35
N GLY A 31 24.32 8.49 -7.67
CA GLY A 31 25.43 9.18 -8.30
C GLY A 31 24.94 10.49 -8.93
N THR A 32 25.12 10.64 -10.24
CA THR A 32 24.68 11.83 -11.01
C THR A 32 23.22 11.75 -11.48
N HIS A 33 22.58 10.59 -11.37
CA HIS A 33 21.19 10.40 -11.82
C HIS A 33 20.20 10.72 -10.71
N VAL A 34 19.34 11.71 -10.92
CA VAL A 34 18.23 12.05 -10.01
C VAL A 34 17.00 11.26 -10.42
N ALA A 35 16.64 10.28 -9.60
CA ALA A 35 15.51 9.38 -9.86
C ALA A 35 14.18 9.88 -9.26
N LEU A 36 14.22 10.71 -8.22
CA LEU A 36 13.11 11.51 -7.71
C LEU A 36 13.60 12.91 -7.42
N SER A 37 12.81 13.92 -7.77
CA SER A 37 13.15 15.33 -7.62
C SER A 37 11.99 16.09 -6.98
N HIS A 38 12.20 16.61 -5.77
CA HIS A 38 11.24 17.45 -5.03
C HIS A 38 9.84 16.80 -4.88
N MET A 39 9.82 15.51 -4.48
CA MET A 39 8.60 14.76 -4.34
C MET A 39 7.92 15.07 -2.99
N THR A 40 6.71 15.59 -3.06
CA THR A 40 5.83 15.78 -1.88
C THR A 40 4.58 14.93 -2.07
N LEU A 41 4.27 14.04 -1.13
CA LEU A 41 3.15 13.11 -1.21
C LEU A 41 2.58 12.92 0.19
N SER A 42 1.26 12.92 0.30
CA SER A 42 0.57 12.64 1.57
C SER A 42 -0.42 11.48 1.43
N VAL A 43 -0.42 10.57 2.39
CA VAL A 43 -1.27 9.39 2.43
C VAL A 43 -2.07 9.40 3.73
N TYR A 44 -3.39 9.32 3.61
CA TYR A 44 -4.29 9.44 4.74
C TYR A 44 -4.98 8.11 5.08
N ALA A 45 -5.42 7.98 6.33
CA ALA A 45 -6.22 6.85 6.78
C ALA A 45 -7.55 6.78 6.01
N GLY A 46 -7.92 5.57 5.58
CA GLY A 46 -9.18 5.35 4.87
C GLY A 46 -9.22 5.97 3.47
N GLU A 47 -8.05 6.10 2.82
CA GLU A 47 -7.92 6.70 1.50
C GLU A 47 -6.99 5.87 0.61
N VAL A 48 -7.32 5.79 -0.67
CA VAL A 48 -6.48 5.16 -1.70
C VAL A 48 -5.81 6.25 -2.54
N THR A 49 -4.51 6.41 -2.35
CA THR A 49 -3.66 7.27 -3.18
C THR A 49 -3.08 6.45 -4.33
N CYS A 50 -3.52 6.73 -5.54
CA CYS A 50 -3.02 6.06 -6.74
C CYS A 50 -1.81 6.82 -7.31
N VAL A 51 -0.68 6.12 -7.43
CA VAL A 51 0.52 6.65 -8.08
C VAL A 51 0.64 6.03 -9.46
N LEU A 52 0.46 6.86 -10.48
CA LEU A 52 0.53 6.48 -11.88
C LEU A 52 1.82 6.97 -12.54
N GLY A 53 2.13 6.44 -13.70
CA GLY A 53 3.25 6.86 -14.53
C GLY A 53 3.85 5.71 -15.31
N ASP A 54 4.60 6.04 -16.34
CA ASP A 54 5.24 5.08 -17.22
C ASP A 54 6.44 4.36 -16.60
N ASN A 55 6.98 3.40 -17.33
CA ASN A 55 8.24 2.77 -16.97
C ASN A 55 9.37 3.81 -16.96
N GLY A 56 10.14 3.83 -15.87
CA GLY A 56 11.19 4.83 -15.68
C GLY A 56 10.72 6.15 -15.05
N ALA A 57 9.43 6.34 -14.77
CA ALA A 57 8.90 7.55 -14.15
C ALA A 57 9.39 7.82 -12.71
N GLY A 58 10.01 6.83 -12.04
CA GLY A 58 10.48 6.95 -10.66
C GLY A 58 9.67 6.16 -9.62
N LYS A 59 8.60 5.44 -10.05
CA LYS A 59 7.69 4.69 -9.16
C LYS A 59 8.43 3.73 -8.23
N SER A 60 9.35 2.91 -8.76
CA SER A 60 10.11 1.95 -7.94
C SER A 60 11.05 2.64 -6.94
N THR A 61 11.58 3.83 -7.27
CA THR A 61 12.38 4.63 -6.33
C THR A 61 11.51 5.20 -5.23
N LEU A 62 10.31 5.68 -5.56
CA LEU A 62 9.31 6.14 -4.61
C LEU A 62 8.96 5.03 -3.59
N ILE A 63 8.62 3.83 -4.08
CA ILE A 63 8.33 2.66 -3.23
C ILE A 63 9.49 2.36 -2.29
N LYS A 64 10.71 2.28 -2.84
CA LYS A 64 11.91 1.97 -2.04
C LYS A 64 12.19 3.03 -0.98
N THR A 65 11.85 4.28 -1.25
CA THR A 65 11.98 5.36 -0.26
C THR A 65 10.92 5.26 0.84
N LEU A 66 9.65 5.08 0.46
CA LEU A 66 8.53 4.93 1.40
C LEU A 66 8.65 3.65 2.25
N SER A 67 9.16 2.55 1.69
CA SER A 67 9.39 1.30 2.40
C SER A 67 10.64 1.28 3.29
N GLY A 68 11.43 2.35 3.29
CA GLY A 68 12.69 2.40 4.05
C GLY A 68 13.83 1.57 3.47
N LEU A 69 13.69 1.06 2.24
CA LEU A 69 14.77 0.35 1.54
C LEU A 69 15.86 1.32 1.08
N HIS A 70 15.48 2.54 0.71
CA HIS A 70 16.40 3.61 0.36
C HIS A 70 16.13 4.87 1.19
N LYS A 71 17.18 5.47 1.69
CA LYS A 71 17.09 6.79 2.32
C LYS A 71 16.98 7.87 1.24
N PRO A 72 16.17 8.93 1.45
CA PRO A 72 16.22 10.11 0.59
C PRO A 72 17.63 10.72 0.60
N THR A 73 17.99 11.38 -0.50
CA THR A 73 19.21 12.20 -0.58
C THR A 73 18.97 13.55 0.08
N GLU A 74 17.78 14.12 -0.14
CA GLU A 74 17.28 15.37 0.44
C GLU A 74 15.82 15.23 0.79
N GLY A 75 15.31 16.12 1.64
CA GLY A 75 13.92 16.07 2.11
C GLY A 75 13.70 15.07 3.25
N ARG A 76 12.43 14.79 3.57
CA ARG A 76 12.06 14.03 4.77
C ARG A 76 10.94 13.05 4.48
N VAL A 77 10.97 11.91 5.18
CA VAL A 77 9.83 11.00 5.32
C VAL A 77 9.15 11.31 6.65
N LEU A 78 7.82 11.44 6.61
CA LEU A 78 7.04 11.67 7.83
C LEU A 78 6.08 10.50 8.05
N ILE A 79 5.91 10.10 9.31
CA ILE A 79 4.89 9.16 9.76
C ILE A 79 4.14 9.86 10.90
N ASP A 80 2.81 9.91 10.80
CA ASP A 80 1.94 10.66 11.73
C ASP A 80 2.34 12.15 11.90
N GLY A 81 2.86 12.76 10.82
CA GLY A 81 3.34 14.13 10.82
C GLY A 81 4.74 14.33 11.42
N GLU A 82 5.35 13.29 11.99
CA GLU A 82 6.69 13.36 12.57
C GLU A 82 7.76 12.90 11.58
N THR A 83 8.87 13.62 11.50
CA THR A 83 10.02 13.24 10.66
C THR A 83 10.66 11.96 11.18
N VAL A 84 10.80 10.98 10.31
CA VAL A 84 11.39 9.68 10.64
C VAL A 84 12.56 9.32 9.73
N ALA A 85 13.58 8.71 10.30
CA ALA A 85 14.68 8.12 9.56
C ALA A 85 14.48 6.61 9.48
N LEU A 86 13.88 6.12 8.39
CA LEU A 86 13.76 4.69 8.15
C LEU A 86 15.14 4.11 7.79
N LYS A 87 15.60 3.14 8.56
CA LYS A 87 16.91 2.48 8.36
C LYS A 87 16.79 1.20 7.55
N SER A 88 15.59 0.62 7.51
CA SER A 88 15.29 -0.65 6.86
C SER A 88 13.80 -0.82 6.63
N PRO A 89 13.37 -1.77 5.77
CA PRO A 89 11.97 -2.16 5.65
C PRO A 89 11.37 -2.67 6.98
N LYS A 90 12.18 -3.27 7.83
CA LYS A 90 11.77 -3.71 9.18
C LYS A 90 11.34 -2.53 10.05
N ASP A 91 12.04 -1.39 9.95
CA ASP A 91 11.64 -0.18 10.68
C ASP A 91 10.31 0.38 10.17
N ALA A 92 10.06 0.31 8.85
CA ALA A 92 8.79 0.72 8.25
C ALA A 92 7.65 -0.18 8.75
N ILE A 93 7.84 -1.51 8.73
CA ILE A 93 6.87 -2.49 9.24
C ILE A 93 6.57 -2.26 10.72
N ALA A 94 7.59 -2.02 11.55
CA ALA A 94 7.41 -1.73 12.97
C ALA A 94 6.61 -0.46 13.25
N ARG A 95 6.51 0.44 12.26
CA ARG A 95 5.69 1.66 12.29
C ARG A 95 4.33 1.50 11.57
N GLY A 96 4.01 0.28 11.17
CA GLY A 96 2.74 -0.04 10.49
C GLY A 96 2.73 0.25 8.99
N ILE A 97 3.88 0.42 8.34
CA ILE A 97 3.99 0.60 6.90
C ILE A 97 4.41 -0.72 6.26
N SER A 98 3.52 -1.36 5.52
CA SER A 98 3.79 -2.62 4.82
C SER A 98 3.84 -2.42 3.31
N THR A 99 4.76 -3.11 2.65
CA THR A 99 4.90 -3.06 1.19
C THR A 99 4.68 -4.45 0.60
N VAL A 100 3.79 -4.53 -0.38
CA VAL A 100 3.58 -5.70 -1.23
C VAL A 100 4.17 -5.37 -2.59
N PHE A 101 5.33 -5.93 -2.87
CA PHE A 101 6.04 -5.73 -4.15
C PHE A 101 5.40 -6.56 -5.26
N GLN A 102 5.66 -6.19 -6.50
CA GLN A 102 5.21 -6.89 -7.71
C GLN A 102 5.64 -8.37 -7.67
N ASP A 103 6.91 -8.63 -7.34
CA ASP A 103 7.39 -9.98 -7.02
C ASP A 103 7.03 -10.29 -5.57
N LEU A 104 5.96 -11.05 -5.40
CA LEU A 104 5.48 -11.41 -4.08
C LEU A 104 6.58 -12.14 -3.29
N ALA A 105 6.85 -11.66 -2.09
CA ALA A 105 7.78 -12.31 -1.17
C ALA A 105 7.12 -13.56 -0.55
N VAL A 106 6.88 -14.57 -1.38
CA VAL A 106 6.28 -15.86 -1.00
C VAL A 106 7.23 -17.01 -1.35
N VAL A 107 7.20 -18.07 -0.56
CA VAL A 107 7.95 -19.30 -0.81
C VAL A 107 7.00 -20.28 -1.50
N PRO A 108 7.18 -20.60 -2.81
CA PRO A 108 6.18 -21.31 -3.63
C PRO A 108 5.74 -22.67 -3.06
N ASP A 109 6.66 -23.47 -2.59
CA ASP A 109 6.40 -24.83 -2.07
C ASP A 109 5.97 -24.87 -0.60
N MET A 110 5.96 -23.72 0.05
CA MET A 110 5.54 -23.60 1.43
C MET A 110 4.01 -23.44 1.51
N PRO A 111 3.35 -24.07 2.51
CA PRO A 111 1.90 -23.92 2.74
C PRO A 111 1.48 -22.45 2.90
N VAL A 112 0.22 -22.16 2.51
CA VAL A 112 -0.36 -20.81 2.60
C VAL A 112 -0.24 -20.26 4.02
N TRP A 113 -0.58 -21.04 5.06
CA TRP A 113 -0.51 -20.58 6.44
C TRP A 113 0.93 -20.25 6.89
N ARG A 114 1.95 -20.96 6.39
CA ARG A 114 3.34 -20.63 6.69
C ARG A 114 3.80 -19.36 5.97
N ASN A 115 3.41 -19.19 4.71
CA ASN A 115 3.66 -17.96 3.98
C ASN A 115 2.98 -16.75 4.65
N PHE A 116 1.78 -16.95 5.18
CA PHE A 116 1.03 -15.90 5.90
C PHE A 116 1.78 -15.44 7.16
N TYR A 117 2.37 -16.37 7.91
CA TYR A 117 3.09 -16.11 9.15
C TYR A 117 4.60 -15.89 8.99
N LEU A 118 5.13 -15.91 7.77
CA LEU A 118 6.57 -15.80 7.53
C LEU A 118 7.16 -14.52 8.17
N GLY A 119 8.03 -14.70 9.18
CA GLY A 119 8.60 -13.61 10.00
C GLY A 119 7.72 -13.18 11.19
N HIS A 120 6.58 -13.86 11.41
CA HIS A 120 5.66 -13.64 12.53
C HIS A 120 5.24 -14.98 13.17
N GLU A 121 6.12 -15.97 13.09
CA GLU A 121 5.84 -17.33 13.54
C GLU A 121 5.48 -17.35 15.03
N VAL A 122 4.41 -18.09 15.36
CA VAL A 122 3.98 -18.32 16.75
C VAL A 122 4.55 -19.64 17.23
N VAL A 123 5.19 -19.62 18.39
CA VAL A 123 5.79 -20.79 19.02
C VAL A 123 5.00 -21.22 20.27
N ARG A 124 5.01 -22.52 20.56
CA ARG A 124 4.44 -23.08 21.78
C ARG A 124 5.48 -23.09 22.89
N GLY A 125 5.07 -22.70 24.07
CA GLY A 125 5.92 -22.79 25.27
C GLY A 125 6.47 -21.44 25.72
N PRO A 126 7.23 -21.44 26.81
CA PRO A 126 7.74 -20.22 27.39
C PRO A 126 8.86 -19.61 26.54
N ASN A 127 8.97 -18.29 26.54
CA ASN A 127 9.89 -17.50 25.72
C ASN A 127 11.38 -17.89 25.86
N TRP A 128 11.77 -18.55 26.96
CA TRP A 128 13.16 -18.99 27.17
C TRP A 128 13.60 -20.14 26.25
N LEU A 129 12.65 -20.88 25.64
CA LEU A 129 12.96 -21.91 24.65
C LEU A 129 13.48 -21.33 23.32
N GLY A 130 13.26 -20.05 23.06
CA GLY A 130 13.78 -19.36 21.88
C GLY A 130 13.55 -20.13 20.56
N MET A 131 14.59 -20.27 19.76
CA MET A 131 14.56 -20.94 18.45
C MET A 131 14.26 -22.44 18.48
N VAL A 132 14.36 -23.12 19.65
CA VAL A 132 14.07 -24.57 19.77
C VAL A 132 12.61 -24.85 20.15
N ALA A 133 11.81 -23.81 20.39
CA ALA A 133 10.38 -23.94 20.67
C ALA A 133 9.62 -24.45 19.43
N PRO A 134 8.73 -25.45 19.58
CA PRO A 134 7.93 -25.93 18.46
C PRO A 134 6.92 -24.86 18.00
N LEU A 135 6.68 -24.78 16.69
CA LEU A 135 5.67 -23.88 16.12
C LEU A 135 4.26 -24.26 16.59
N ASP A 136 3.43 -23.27 16.89
CA ASP A 136 2.01 -23.47 17.08
C ASP A 136 1.26 -23.52 15.74
N ALA A 137 1.51 -24.58 14.99
CA ALA A 137 0.96 -24.76 13.65
C ALA A 137 -0.59 -24.75 13.64
N GLU A 138 -1.24 -25.30 14.63
CA GLU A 138 -2.71 -25.35 14.68
C GLU A 138 -3.33 -23.97 14.93
N HIS A 139 -2.72 -23.18 15.79
CA HIS A 139 -3.13 -21.79 15.97
C HIS A 139 -2.92 -20.99 14.67
N MET A 140 -1.74 -21.08 14.06
CA MET A 140 -1.42 -20.36 12.84
C MET A 140 -2.34 -20.73 11.65
N LYS A 141 -2.65 -22.02 11.47
CA LYS A 141 -3.60 -22.49 10.43
C LYS A 141 -4.99 -21.89 10.62
N ARG A 142 -5.56 -22.04 11.84
CA ARG A 142 -6.90 -21.52 12.16
C ARG A 142 -6.98 -20.00 11.99
N THR A 143 -5.97 -19.29 12.47
CA THR A 143 -5.93 -17.83 12.36
C THR A 143 -5.79 -17.39 10.90
N THR A 144 -4.96 -18.06 10.10
CA THR A 144 -4.83 -17.79 8.67
C THR A 144 -6.17 -17.99 7.96
N ASP A 145 -6.84 -19.12 8.16
CA ASP A 145 -8.12 -19.41 7.54
C ASP A 145 -9.18 -18.35 7.94
N SER A 146 -9.26 -18.03 9.21
CA SER A 146 -10.18 -17.02 9.74
C SER A 146 -9.89 -15.62 9.20
N ALA A 147 -8.60 -15.22 9.13
CA ALA A 147 -8.20 -13.93 8.58
C ALA A 147 -8.55 -13.82 7.10
N LEU A 148 -8.27 -14.85 6.30
CA LEU A 148 -8.61 -14.88 4.88
C LEU A 148 -10.12 -14.81 4.66
N LYS A 149 -10.91 -15.61 5.39
CA LYS A 149 -12.38 -15.60 5.33
C LYS A 149 -12.98 -14.25 5.72
N SER A 150 -12.43 -13.60 6.75
CA SER A 150 -12.88 -12.25 7.17
C SER A 150 -12.67 -11.19 6.09
N MET A 151 -11.79 -11.45 5.15
CA MET A 151 -11.53 -10.61 3.98
C MET A 151 -12.22 -11.14 2.71
N GLY A 152 -13.15 -12.10 2.84
CA GLY A 152 -13.89 -12.67 1.71
C GLY A 152 -13.07 -13.60 0.81
N ILE A 153 -11.95 -14.14 1.32
CA ILE A 153 -11.16 -15.17 0.64
C ILE A 153 -11.55 -16.52 1.22
N ASP A 154 -12.22 -17.31 0.43
CA ASP A 154 -12.51 -18.70 0.79
C ASP A 154 -11.50 -19.60 0.08
N LEU A 155 -10.56 -20.13 0.83
CA LEU A 155 -9.63 -21.15 0.34
C LEU A 155 -10.08 -22.50 0.90
N PRO A 156 -10.14 -23.54 0.05
CA PRO A 156 -10.53 -24.89 0.51
C PRO A 156 -9.62 -25.42 1.61
N ASP A 157 -8.33 -25.10 1.56
CA ASP A 157 -7.33 -25.57 2.49
C ASP A 157 -6.12 -24.61 2.54
N VAL A 158 -5.77 -24.15 3.72
CA VAL A 158 -4.57 -23.30 3.94
C VAL A 158 -3.27 -24.11 4.06
N THR A 159 -3.36 -25.45 4.05
CA THR A 159 -2.19 -26.33 4.15
C THR A 159 -1.56 -26.66 2.81
N VAL A 160 -2.22 -26.32 1.69
CA VAL A 160 -1.66 -26.51 0.34
C VAL A 160 -0.50 -25.54 0.08
N PRO A 161 0.45 -25.90 -0.79
CA PRO A 161 1.50 -24.99 -1.24
C PRO A 161 0.90 -23.73 -1.87
N ILE A 162 1.47 -22.55 -1.59
CA ILE A 162 0.95 -21.29 -2.13
C ILE A 162 1.06 -21.21 -3.67
N SER A 163 1.95 -21.98 -4.27
CA SER A 163 2.09 -22.13 -5.72
C SER A 163 0.84 -22.69 -6.40
N THR A 164 -0.01 -23.44 -5.69
CA THR A 164 -1.26 -23.98 -6.22
C THR A 164 -2.37 -22.94 -6.38
N LEU A 165 -2.20 -21.78 -5.74
CA LEU A 165 -3.14 -20.66 -5.82
C LEU A 165 -2.98 -19.90 -7.15
N SER A 166 -4.07 -19.32 -7.63
CA SER A 166 -4.01 -18.37 -8.76
C SER A 166 -3.20 -17.12 -8.40
N GLY A 167 -2.69 -16.39 -9.39
CA GLY A 167 -1.93 -15.15 -9.17
C GLY A 167 -2.69 -14.15 -8.30
N GLY A 168 -3.98 -13.94 -8.57
CA GLY A 168 -4.83 -13.05 -7.78
C GLY A 168 -5.00 -13.53 -6.33
N GLN A 169 -5.16 -14.84 -6.11
CA GLN A 169 -5.24 -15.39 -4.76
C GLN A 169 -3.94 -15.20 -3.98
N ARG A 170 -2.78 -15.43 -4.61
CA ARG A 170 -1.47 -15.16 -3.98
C ARG A 170 -1.32 -13.67 -3.59
N GLN A 171 -1.72 -12.76 -4.50
CA GLN A 171 -1.69 -11.32 -4.24
C GLN A 171 -2.55 -10.96 -3.03
N VAL A 172 -3.77 -11.50 -2.99
CA VAL A 172 -4.70 -11.23 -1.89
C VAL A 172 -4.21 -11.81 -0.56
N VAL A 173 -3.58 -12.99 -0.54
CA VAL A 173 -2.93 -13.55 0.66
C VAL A 173 -1.83 -12.61 1.18
N ALA A 174 -1.03 -12.01 0.29
CA ALA A 174 0.01 -11.06 0.68
C ALA A 174 -0.58 -9.76 1.28
N ILE A 175 -1.66 -9.24 0.70
CA ILE A 175 -2.39 -8.08 1.24
C ILE A 175 -3.02 -8.42 2.60
N ALA A 176 -3.69 -9.58 2.69
CA ALA A 176 -4.33 -10.04 3.92
C ALA A 176 -3.34 -10.19 5.07
N ARG A 177 -2.14 -10.72 4.78
CA ARG A 177 -1.02 -10.79 5.72
C ARG A 177 -0.65 -9.41 6.26
N ALA A 178 -0.45 -8.42 5.39
CA ALA A 178 -0.10 -7.06 5.79
C ALA A 178 -1.17 -6.46 6.72
N VAL A 179 -2.45 -6.59 6.36
CA VAL A 179 -3.58 -6.12 7.18
C VAL A 179 -3.62 -6.83 8.53
N HIS A 180 -3.45 -8.16 8.55
CA HIS A 180 -3.54 -8.97 9.76
C HIS A 180 -2.46 -8.60 10.79
N PHE A 181 -1.25 -8.34 10.33
CA PHE A 181 -0.12 -8.00 11.20
C PHE A 181 -0.01 -6.50 11.50
N GLY A 182 -1.12 -5.76 11.38
CA GLY A 182 -1.24 -4.41 11.92
C GLY A 182 -0.70 -3.31 11.03
N ALA A 183 -0.70 -3.51 9.71
CA ALA A 183 -0.42 -2.41 8.80
C ALA A 183 -1.46 -1.29 8.99
N ARG A 184 -0.98 -0.05 9.03
CA ARG A 184 -1.75 1.18 9.03
C ARG A 184 -1.77 1.82 7.65
N ALA A 185 -0.67 1.65 6.91
CA ALA A 185 -0.59 1.95 5.49
C ALA A 185 -0.01 0.77 4.72
N ILE A 186 -0.54 0.53 3.52
CA ILE A 186 -0.09 -0.52 2.60
C ILE A 186 0.34 0.10 1.29
N ILE A 187 1.54 -0.23 0.84
CA ILE A 187 2.06 0.12 -0.48
C ILE A 187 1.92 -1.12 -1.37
N LEU A 188 1.18 -0.99 -2.46
CA LEU A 188 0.93 -2.06 -3.43
C LEU A 188 1.60 -1.70 -4.75
N ASP A 189 2.62 -2.46 -5.13
CA ASP A 189 3.39 -2.26 -6.34
C ASP A 189 2.84 -3.14 -7.47
N GLU A 190 2.16 -2.52 -8.45
CA GLU A 190 1.56 -3.17 -9.61
C GLU A 190 0.74 -4.45 -9.27
N PRO A 191 -0.17 -4.39 -8.28
CA PRO A 191 -0.78 -5.61 -7.73
C PRO A 191 -1.72 -6.33 -8.70
N THR A 192 -2.06 -5.70 -9.82
CA THR A 192 -2.93 -6.28 -10.87
C THR A 192 -2.17 -6.59 -12.15
N ALA A 193 -0.84 -6.37 -12.20
CA ALA A 193 -0.03 -6.69 -13.35
C ALA A 193 -0.06 -8.21 -13.64
N ALA A 194 -0.13 -8.56 -14.91
CA ALA A 194 -0.20 -9.95 -15.40
C ALA A 194 -1.38 -10.79 -14.86
N LEU A 195 -2.42 -10.14 -14.32
CA LEU A 195 -3.65 -10.80 -13.88
C LEU A 195 -4.77 -10.64 -14.91
N GLY A 196 -5.59 -11.68 -15.07
CA GLY A 196 -6.82 -11.59 -15.86
C GLY A 196 -7.89 -10.71 -15.17
N VAL A 197 -8.90 -10.28 -15.93
CA VAL A 197 -9.95 -9.35 -15.48
C VAL A 197 -10.61 -9.78 -14.15
N LYS A 198 -10.97 -11.06 -14.02
CA LYS A 198 -11.56 -11.62 -12.80
C LYS A 198 -10.63 -11.48 -11.58
N GLN A 199 -9.35 -11.78 -11.79
CA GLN A 199 -8.34 -11.75 -10.72
C GLN A 199 -8.01 -10.31 -10.31
N SER A 200 -7.87 -9.40 -11.28
CA SER A 200 -7.69 -7.97 -11.01
C SER A 200 -8.88 -7.40 -10.23
N GLY A 201 -10.10 -7.73 -10.62
CA GLY A 201 -11.30 -7.30 -9.91
C GLY A 201 -11.36 -7.83 -8.46
N MET A 202 -10.83 -9.03 -8.20
CA MET A 202 -10.65 -9.53 -6.84
C MET A 202 -9.68 -8.66 -6.04
N VAL A 203 -8.48 -8.41 -6.56
CA VAL A 203 -7.46 -7.59 -5.89
C VAL A 203 -7.97 -6.18 -5.63
N LEU A 204 -8.63 -5.53 -6.58
CA LEU A 204 -9.20 -4.19 -6.39
C LEU A 204 -10.27 -4.15 -5.29
N ARG A 205 -11.11 -5.19 -5.16
CA ARG A 205 -12.02 -5.29 -4.01
C ARG A 205 -11.28 -5.33 -2.68
N PHE A 206 -10.12 -6.00 -2.60
CA PHE A 206 -9.30 -6.01 -1.38
C PHE A 206 -8.68 -4.66 -1.06
N VAL A 207 -8.30 -3.89 -2.08
CA VAL A 207 -7.88 -2.50 -1.92
C VAL A 207 -8.99 -1.68 -1.25
N GLN A 208 -10.23 -1.80 -1.72
CA GLN A 208 -11.37 -1.12 -1.12
C GLN A 208 -11.65 -1.58 0.32
N GLN A 209 -11.59 -2.87 0.59
CA GLN A 209 -11.77 -3.40 1.95
C GLN A 209 -10.68 -2.91 2.91
N ALA A 210 -9.43 -2.81 2.46
CA ALA A 210 -8.35 -2.24 3.26
C ALA A 210 -8.63 -0.77 3.61
N LYS A 211 -9.06 0.03 2.62
CA LYS A 211 -9.51 1.40 2.82
C LYS A 211 -10.67 1.49 3.82
N GLU A 212 -11.73 0.67 3.66
CA GLU A 212 -12.89 0.65 4.54
C GLU A 212 -12.54 0.30 6.00
N ARG A 213 -11.47 -0.46 6.21
CA ARG A 213 -10.90 -0.75 7.52
C ARG A 213 -10.04 0.39 8.09
N GLY A 214 -9.97 1.51 7.40
CA GLY A 214 -9.23 2.69 7.83
C GLY A 214 -7.74 2.70 7.47
N LEU A 215 -7.26 1.78 6.63
CA LEU A 215 -5.87 1.81 6.20
C LEU A 215 -5.66 2.90 5.13
N GLY A 216 -4.49 3.54 5.17
CA GLY A 216 -3.99 4.30 4.02
C GLY A 216 -3.46 3.33 2.96
N VAL A 217 -3.89 3.47 1.71
CA VAL A 217 -3.43 2.59 0.63
C VAL A 217 -2.71 3.41 -0.44
N ILE A 218 -1.49 3.03 -0.77
CA ILE A 218 -0.79 3.53 -1.96
C ILE A 218 -0.88 2.44 -3.02
N LEU A 219 -1.63 2.71 -4.08
CA LEU A 219 -1.75 1.83 -5.24
C LEU A 219 -0.88 2.36 -6.38
N ILE A 220 0.21 1.65 -6.67
CA ILE A 220 1.08 2.00 -7.78
C ILE A 220 0.69 1.16 -8.99
N THR A 221 0.36 1.81 -10.08
CA THR A 221 -0.03 1.13 -11.32
C THR A 221 0.19 2.01 -12.54
N HIS A 222 0.40 1.37 -13.69
CA HIS A 222 0.37 2.04 -14.99
C HIS A 222 -1.02 1.95 -15.66
N ASN A 223 -2.00 1.30 -15.01
CA ASN A 223 -3.36 1.12 -15.54
C ASN A 223 -4.30 2.19 -14.95
N PRO A 224 -4.67 3.24 -15.72
CA PRO A 224 -5.55 4.31 -15.24
C PRO A 224 -6.96 3.83 -14.91
N HIS A 225 -7.45 2.78 -15.59
CA HIS A 225 -8.78 2.23 -15.32
C HIS A 225 -8.81 1.58 -13.93
N HIS A 226 -7.80 0.78 -13.57
CA HIS A 226 -7.71 0.17 -12.24
C HIS A 226 -7.56 1.25 -11.15
N ALA A 227 -6.71 2.25 -11.38
CA ALA A 227 -6.55 3.37 -10.46
C ALA A 227 -7.88 4.12 -10.25
N TYR A 228 -8.57 4.46 -11.33
CA TYR A 228 -9.80 5.24 -11.27
C TYR A 228 -10.97 4.47 -10.63
N LEU A 229 -10.97 3.13 -10.67
CA LEU A 229 -11.99 2.31 -10.00
C LEU A 229 -11.94 2.40 -8.47
N VAL A 230 -10.76 2.56 -7.89
CA VAL A 230 -10.56 2.46 -6.43
C VAL A 230 -9.96 3.71 -5.80
N GLY A 231 -9.33 4.60 -6.59
CA GLY A 231 -8.59 5.76 -6.12
C GLY A 231 -9.48 6.89 -5.61
N ASP A 232 -9.03 7.53 -4.54
CA ASP A 232 -9.58 8.77 -4.01
C ASP A 232 -8.68 9.96 -4.39
N HIS A 233 -7.39 9.70 -4.57
CA HIS A 233 -6.38 10.67 -4.90
C HIS A 233 -5.44 10.12 -5.97
N PHE A 234 -5.05 10.94 -6.94
CA PHE A 234 -4.26 10.55 -8.10
C PHE A 234 -3.00 11.40 -8.20
N VAL A 235 -1.86 10.74 -8.25
CA VAL A 235 -0.56 11.35 -8.45
C VAL A 235 0.05 10.77 -9.72
N LEU A 236 0.37 11.61 -10.69
CA LEU A 236 1.07 11.19 -11.90
C LEU A 236 2.56 11.55 -11.79
N LEU A 237 3.39 10.53 -11.94
CA LEU A 237 4.85 10.65 -11.99
C LEU A 237 5.34 10.65 -13.43
N GLY A 238 6.22 11.60 -13.75
CA GLY A 238 6.98 11.62 -14.99
C GLY A 238 8.40 12.08 -14.75
N HIS A 239 9.37 11.32 -15.23
CA HIS A 239 10.81 11.65 -15.12
C HIS A 239 11.27 12.03 -13.69
N GLY A 240 10.76 11.29 -12.69
CA GLY A 240 11.10 11.51 -11.29
C GLY A 240 10.44 12.72 -10.63
N ARG A 241 9.48 13.36 -11.29
CA ARG A 241 8.73 14.53 -10.79
C ARG A 241 7.24 14.26 -10.76
N MET A 242 6.54 14.91 -9.87
CA MET A 242 5.09 14.94 -9.86
C MET A 242 4.58 15.88 -10.96
N GLN A 243 3.79 15.33 -11.87
CA GLN A 243 3.16 16.07 -12.98
C GLN A 243 1.71 16.42 -12.69
N LEU A 244 1.04 15.58 -11.90
CA LEU A 244 -0.33 15.79 -11.47
C LEU A 244 -0.47 15.38 -10.00
N ASP A 245 -1.27 16.14 -9.27
CA ASP A 245 -1.72 15.87 -7.91
C ASP A 245 -3.17 16.33 -7.81
N ALA A 246 -4.13 15.37 -7.78
CA ALA A 246 -5.55 15.69 -7.86
C ALA A 246 -6.41 14.71 -7.06
N GLY A 247 -7.41 15.24 -6.35
CA GLY A 247 -8.48 14.45 -5.76
C GLY A 247 -9.43 13.87 -6.82
N ARG A 248 -10.16 12.83 -6.47
CA ARG A 248 -11.11 12.17 -7.37
C ARG A 248 -12.18 13.12 -7.92
N GLN A 249 -12.57 14.12 -7.15
CA GLN A 249 -13.58 15.11 -7.55
C GLN A 249 -13.03 16.19 -8.50
N ASP A 250 -11.70 16.29 -8.60
CA ASP A 250 -11.02 17.35 -9.36
C ASP A 250 -10.58 16.89 -10.75
N ILE A 251 -10.71 15.58 -11.05
CA ILE A 251 -10.25 14.99 -12.31
C ILE A 251 -11.22 13.91 -12.80
N THR A 252 -11.53 13.93 -14.12
CA THR A 252 -12.29 12.87 -14.77
C THR A 252 -11.38 11.75 -15.25
N PHE A 253 -11.96 10.58 -15.57
CA PHE A 253 -11.20 9.46 -16.13
C PHE A 253 -10.52 9.82 -17.46
N GLU A 254 -11.23 10.55 -18.32
CA GLU A 254 -10.70 11.01 -19.61
C GLU A 254 -9.52 11.96 -19.43
N GLN A 255 -9.61 12.89 -18.48
CA GLN A 255 -8.51 13.81 -18.16
C GLN A 255 -7.30 13.06 -17.59
N LEU A 256 -7.52 12.10 -16.65
CA LEU A 256 -6.44 11.28 -16.09
C LEU A 256 -5.74 10.48 -17.19
N THR A 257 -6.51 9.87 -18.10
CA THR A 257 -5.97 9.09 -19.21
C THR A 257 -5.19 9.96 -20.21
N ALA A 258 -5.70 11.15 -20.51
CA ALA A 258 -5.03 12.10 -21.40
C ALA A 258 -3.69 12.61 -20.85
N GLN A 259 -3.56 12.73 -19.52
CA GLN A 259 -2.31 13.11 -18.87
C GLN A 259 -1.24 12.00 -18.90
N MET A 260 -1.64 10.74 -19.13
CA MET A 260 -0.77 9.58 -19.20
C MET A 260 -0.32 9.24 -20.64
N ALA A 261 -0.91 9.88 -21.66
CA ALA A 261 -0.61 9.70 -23.09
C ALA A 261 0.55 10.59 -23.54
#